data_c5d7fb56dae25f3b7ed84effb581e6c8
#
_entry.id   c5d7fb56dae25f3b7ed84effb581e6c8
#
_cell.length_a   1.000
_cell.length_b   1.000
_cell.length_c   1.000
_cell.angle_alpha   90.00
_cell.angle_beta   90.00
_cell.angle_gamma   90.00
#
_symmetry.space_group_name_H-M   'P 1'
#
loop_
_entity.id
_entity.type
_entity.pdbx_description
1 polymer ?
#
loop_
_entity_poly.entity_id
_entity_poly.type
_entity_poly.pdbx_seq_one_letter_code
_entity_poly.pdbx_strand_id
1 'polypeptide(L)'
;NECVSGTNVLAYELSSYSGDEDKTALLDALKQEMGCEFTIFHGDERAYTTIQQNGQRAVGTRLSSEVAGIVLNQGKSYVGKTTILGEEHLCSYVPTYDAGGKINGLIFAGISMSDAMRQISLTVILSCLAGVALIIIGIMIIGAYIKRVVSAPLFRLTILAQTLEQGDLGVNQHQTMAVRIDSNDEIGVLSKSFDNTISRLRNYIQEISNMLGAIAEGDLTAEI
;
A
#
# COMPACT_ATOMS: atom_id res chain seq x y z
N ASN A 1 -8.95 -19.57 -18.96
CA ASN A 1 -8.64 -19.46 -20.40
C ASN A 1 -9.66 -18.59 -21.14
N GLU A 2 -9.70 -17.31 -20.75
CA GLU A 2 -10.64 -16.32 -21.30
C GLU A 2 -10.52 -16.17 -22.83
N CYS A 3 -9.30 -16.20 -23.39
CA CYS A 3 -9.10 -16.09 -24.82
C CYS A 3 -9.72 -17.25 -25.60
N VAL A 4 -9.66 -18.49 -25.08
CA VAL A 4 -10.29 -19.66 -25.72
C VAL A 4 -11.81 -19.55 -25.61
N SER A 5 -12.33 -19.11 -24.47
CA SER A 5 -13.76 -18.85 -24.33
C SER A 5 -14.22 -17.76 -25.30
N GLY A 6 -13.43 -16.67 -25.41
CA GLY A 6 -13.71 -15.56 -26.34
C GLY A 6 -13.79 -16.03 -27.81
N THR A 7 -12.84 -16.85 -28.28
CA THR A 7 -12.91 -17.38 -29.66
C THR A 7 -14.12 -18.27 -29.87
N ASN A 8 -14.52 -19.08 -28.88
CA ASN A 8 -15.71 -19.94 -29.00
C ASN A 8 -17.00 -19.10 -29.04
N VAL A 9 -17.12 -18.06 -28.21
CA VAL A 9 -18.26 -17.15 -28.24
C VAL A 9 -18.32 -16.41 -29.58
N LEU A 10 -17.18 -15.87 -30.05
CA LEU A 10 -17.14 -15.22 -31.36
C LEU A 10 -17.52 -16.17 -32.51
N ALA A 11 -17.08 -17.43 -32.47
CA ALA A 11 -17.45 -18.43 -33.49
C ALA A 11 -18.95 -18.69 -33.46
N TYR A 12 -19.56 -18.79 -32.29
CA TYR A 12 -20.99 -18.99 -32.12
C TYR A 12 -21.81 -17.81 -32.68
N GLU A 13 -21.45 -16.60 -32.25
CA GLU A 13 -22.11 -15.36 -32.70
C GLU A 13 -22.00 -15.19 -34.22
N LEU A 14 -20.83 -15.44 -34.81
CA LEU A 14 -20.62 -15.39 -36.25
C LEU A 14 -21.46 -16.39 -37.02
N SER A 15 -21.82 -17.52 -36.41
CA SER A 15 -22.69 -18.52 -37.06
C SER A 15 -24.12 -18.02 -37.30
N SER A 16 -24.56 -17.04 -36.53
CA SER A 16 -25.88 -16.40 -36.67
C SER A 16 -25.89 -15.18 -37.62
N TYR A 17 -24.71 -14.69 -37.99
CA TYR A 17 -24.57 -13.60 -38.96
C TYR A 17 -24.49 -14.12 -40.39
N SER A 18 -25.43 -13.74 -41.23
CA SER A 18 -25.43 -14.08 -42.65
C SER A 18 -24.98 -12.88 -43.50
N GLY A 19 -23.88 -13.06 -44.24
CA GLY A 19 -23.47 -12.14 -45.30
C GLY A 19 -22.36 -11.15 -44.92
N ASP A 20 -22.25 -10.10 -45.72
CA ASP A 20 -21.18 -9.11 -45.75
C ASP A 20 -21.46 -7.88 -44.82
N GLU A 21 -22.21 -8.12 -43.75
CA GLU A 21 -22.55 -7.11 -42.78
C GLU A 21 -21.32 -6.63 -41.99
N ASP A 22 -21.29 -5.36 -41.62
CA ASP A 22 -20.24 -4.81 -40.76
C ASP A 22 -20.27 -5.43 -39.35
N LYS A 23 -19.27 -6.26 -39.07
CA LYS A 23 -19.13 -7.00 -37.80
C LYS A 23 -18.46 -6.19 -36.70
N THR A 24 -18.15 -4.96 -36.98
CA THR A 24 -17.44 -4.06 -36.03
C THR A 24 -18.21 -3.87 -34.74
N ALA A 25 -19.52 -3.62 -34.82
CA ALA A 25 -20.38 -3.43 -33.67
C ALA A 25 -20.48 -4.68 -32.77
N LEU A 26 -20.52 -5.87 -33.40
CA LEU A 26 -20.49 -7.14 -32.69
C LEU A 26 -19.19 -7.30 -31.90
N LEU A 27 -18.04 -7.07 -32.56
CA LEU A 27 -16.74 -7.19 -31.89
C LEU A 27 -16.59 -6.21 -30.73
N ASP A 28 -17.12 -4.98 -30.87
CA ASP A 28 -17.08 -3.99 -29.79
C ASP A 28 -17.96 -4.40 -28.60
N ALA A 29 -19.13 -4.96 -28.85
CA ALA A 29 -20.00 -5.46 -27.79
C ALA A 29 -19.33 -6.62 -27.04
N LEU A 30 -18.74 -7.57 -27.75
CA LEU A 30 -18.00 -8.69 -27.16
C LEU A 30 -16.77 -8.20 -26.35
N LYS A 31 -16.07 -7.19 -26.84
CA LYS A 31 -14.95 -6.57 -26.11
C LYS A 31 -15.41 -5.98 -24.79
N GLN A 32 -16.53 -5.26 -24.77
CA GLN A 32 -17.10 -4.69 -23.53
C GLN A 32 -17.51 -5.75 -22.53
N GLU A 33 -18.09 -6.86 -23.01
CA GLU A 33 -18.59 -7.93 -22.15
C GLU A 33 -17.46 -8.81 -21.59
N MET A 34 -16.49 -9.16 -22.43
CA MET A 34 -15.47 -10.14 -22.09
C MET A 34 -14.09 -9.54 -21.73
N GLY A 35 -13.87 -8.26 -21.97
CA GLY A 35 -12.58 -7.61 -21.72
C GLY A 35 -11.43 -8.06 -22.62
N CYS A 36 -11.73 -8.77 -23.72
CA CYS A 36 -10.77 -9.29 -24.68
C CYS A 36 -10.78 -8.45 -25.97
N GLU A 37 -9.65 -8.41 -26.66
CA GLU A 37 -9.57 -7.93 -28.04
C GLU A 37 -10.03 -9.02 -29.00
N PHE A 38 -10.82 -8.63 -29.99
CA PHE A 38 -11.35 -9.55 -31.02
C PHE A 38 -10.93 -9.13 -32.41
N THR A 39 -10.69 -10.10 -33.26
CA THR A 39 -10.38 -9.88 -34.68
C THR A 39 -10.94 -11.02 -35.57
N ILE A 40 -11.40 -10.64 -36.74
CA ILE A 40 -11.76 -11.53 -37.80
C ILE A 40 -10.79 -11.30 -38.97
N PHE A 41 -10.17 -12.37 -39.43
CA PHE A 41 -9.26 -12.34 -40.58
C PHE A 41 -9.90 -12.97 -41.77
N HIS A 42 -9.69 -12.36 -42.95
CA HIS A 42 -9.93 -13.00 -44.25
C HIS A 42 -8.57 -13.43 -44.80
N GLY A 43 -8.35 -14.76 -44.90
CA GLY A 43 -7.01 -15.26 -45.11
C GLY A 43 -6.07 -14.84 -43.98
N ASP A 44 -4.96 -14.14 -44.31
CA ASP A 44 -3.97 -13.59 -43.39
C ASP A 44 -4.19 -12.11 -43.08
N GLU A 45 -5.17 -11.45 -43.70
CA GLU A 45 -5.44 -10.01 -43.56
C GLU A 45 -6.53 -9.73 -42.52
N ARG A 46 -6.32 -8.78 -41.64
CA ARG A 46 -7.25 -8.35 -40.57
C ARG A 46 -8.39 -7.55 -41.18
N ALA A 47 -9.58 -8.15 -41.28
CA ALA A 47 -10.76 -7.51 -41.86
C ALA A 47 -11.53 -6.68 -40.86
N TYR A 48 -11.83 -7.21 -39.68
CA TYR A 48 -12.52 -6.52 -38.61
C TYR A 48 -11.74 -6.71 -37.31
N THR A 49 -11.57 -5.65 -36.52
CA THR A 49 -10.80 -5.74 -35.26
C THR A 49 -11.19 -4.68 -34.26
N THR A 50 -11.10 -5.03 -33.01
CA THR A 50 -11.17 -4.06 -31.89
C THR A 50 -9.81 -3.48 -31.53
N ILE A 51 -8.70 -4.10 -31.97
CA ILE A 51 -7.34 -3.64 -31.73
C ILE A 51 -7.12 -2.30 -32.41
N GLN A 52 -6.61 -1.34 -31.67
CA GLN A 52 -6.31 0.00 -32.17
C GLN A 52 -4.80 0.28 -32.11
N GLN A 53 -4.30 1.02 -33.08
CA GLN A 53 -2.97 1.59 -33.11
C GLN A 53 -3.08 3.09 -33.40
N ASN A 54 -2.53 3.93 -32.52
CA ASN A 54 -2.62 5.39 -32.64
C ASN A 54 -4.08 5.91 -32.79
N GLY A 55 -5.03 5.27 -32.13
CA GLY A 55 -6.45 5.66 -32.16
C GLY A 55 -7.23 5.21 -33.39
N GLN A 56 -6.60 4.46 -34.32
CA GLN A 56 -7.25 3.86 -35.49
C GLN A 56 -7.26 2.34 -35.38
N ARG A 57 -8.33 1.70 -35.86
CA ARG A 57 -8.40 0.24 -35.93
C ARG A 57 -7.33 -0.31 -36.87
N ALA A 58 -6.66 -1.36 -36.44
CA ALA A 58 -5.54 -1.98 -37.16
C ALA A 58 -6.00 -2.87 -38.34
N VAL A 59 -7.04 -2.44 -39.06
CA VAL A 59 -7.56 -3.14 -40.26
C VAL A 59 -6.51 -3.17 -41.36
N GLY A 60 -6.47 -4.23 -42.17
CA GLY A 60 -5.52 -4.41 -43.27
C GLY A 60 -4.12 -4.87 -42.83
N THR A 61 -3.85 -4.99 -41.55
CA THR A 61 -2.57 -5.54 -41.07
C THR A 61 -2.57 -7.07 -41.19
N ARG A 62 -1.38 -7.66 -41.35
CA ARG A 62 -1.25 -9.11 -41.61
C ARG A 62 -0.87 -9.87 -40.35
N LEU A 63 -1.28 -11.14 -40.36
CA LEU A 63 -0.92 -12.13 -39.36
C LEU A 63 0.59 -12.43 -39.41
N SER A 64 1.20 -12.77 -38.25
CA SER A 64 2.57 -13.25 -38.25
C SER A 64 2.72 -14.55 -39.05
N SER A 65 3.85 -14.73 -39.74
CA SER A 65 4.11 -15.93 -40.53
C SER A 65 4.07 -17.23 -39.73
N GLU A 66 4.43 -17.19 -38.46
CA GLU A 66 4.40 -18.32 -37.55
C GLU A 66 2.96 -18.78 -37.29
N VAL A 67 2.07 -17.86 -36.90
CA VAL A 67 0.67 -18.15 -36.61
C VAL A 67 -0.07 -18.54 -37.88
N ALA A 68 0.20 -17.86 -39.02
CA ALA A 68 -0.35 -18.21 -40.32
C ALA A 68 0.02 -19.64 -40.71
N GLY A 69 1.26 -20.06 -40.50
CA GLY A 69 1.73 -21.42 -40.75
C GLY A 69 0.97 -22.48 -39.96
N ILE A 70 0.63 -22.22 -38.72
CA ILE A 70 -0.09 -23.16 -37.85
C ILE A 70 -1.59 -23.16 -38.19
N VAL A 71 -2.20 -21.97 -38.28
CA VAL A 71 -3.66 -21.86 -38.32
C VAL A 71 -4.18 -22.01 -39.76
N LEU A 72 -3.60 -21.29 -40.71
CA LEU A 72 -4.08 -21.31 -42.10
C LEU A 72 -3.57 -22.51 -42.90
N ASN A 73 -2.29 -22.94 -42.68
CA ASN A 73 -1.71 -24.01 -43.46
C ASN A 73 -1.98 -25.40 -42.87
N GLN A 74 -1.96 -25.51 -41.52
CA GLN A 74 -2.18 -26.83 -40.85
C GLN A 74 -3.61 -26.98 -40.31
N GLY A 75 -4.44 -25.93 -40.31
CA GLY A 75 -5.81 -25.97 -39.81
C GLY A 75 -5.91 -26.19 -38.29
N LYS A 76 -4.86 -25.90 -37.54
CA LYS A 76 -4.82 -26.09 -36.10
C LYS A 76 -5.06 -24.78 -35.36
N SER A 77 -5.82 -24.84 -34.28
CA SER A 77 -5.91 -23.68 -33.37
C SER A 77 -4.57 -23.41 -32.70
N TYR A 78 -4.27 -22.14 -32.49
CA TYR A 78 -3.09 -21.70 -31.76
C TYR A 78 -3.50 -20.96 -30.47
N VAL A 79 -2.94 -21.35 -29.33
CA VAL A 79 -3.12 -20.67 -28.07
C VAL A 79 -1.73 -20.39 -27.47
N GLY A 80 -1.41 -19.12 -27.28
CA GLY A 80 -0.08 -18.76 -26.80
C GLY A 80 0.13 -17.26 -26.74
N LYS A 81 1.37 -16.86 -26.49
CA LYS A 81 1.79 -15.47 -26.53
C LYS A 81 2.19 -15.09 -27.96
N THR A 82 1.74 -13.94 -28.40
CA THR A 82 2.08 -13.38 -29.72
C THR A 82 2.27 -11.89 -29.61
N THR A 83 3.28 -11.35 -30.29
CA THR A 83 3.47 -9.91 -30.41
C THR A 83 2.57 -9.36 -31.51
N ILE A 84 1.67 -8.46 -31.16
CA ILE A 84 0.75 -7.79 -32.09
C ILE A 84 1.05 -6.29 -32.01
N LEU A 85 1.45 -5.71 -33.14
CA LEU A 85 1.77 -4.26 -33.25
C LEU A 85 2.79 -3.76 -32.21
N GLY A 86 3.71 -4.63 -31.79
CA GLY A 86 4.75 -4.29 -30.79
C GLY A 86 4.38 -4.59 -29.34
N GLU A 87 3.15 -5.05 -29.08
CA GLU A 87 2.69 -5.42 -27.73
C GLU A 87 2.50 -6.93 -27.57
N GLU A 88 2.89 -7.48 -26.42
CA GLU A 88 2.65 -8.88 -26.10
C GLU A 88 1.18 -9.11 -25.75
N HIS A 89 0.57 -10.08 -26.41
CA HIS A 89 -0.80 -10.53 -26.15
C HIS A 89 -0.82 -12.02 -25.83
N LEU A 90 -1.64 -12.41 -24.88
CA LEU A 90 -2.05 -13.81 -24.72
C LEU A 90 -3.26 -14.03 -25.63
N CYS A 91 -3.13 -14.97 -26.56
CA CYS A 91 -4.04 -15.09 -27.70
C CYS A 91 -4.57 -16.49 -27.91
N SER A 92 -5.74 -16.54 -28.49
CA SER A 92 -6.32 -17.74 -29.12
C SER A 92 -6.67 -17.40 -30.55
N TYR A 93 -6.22 -18.26 -31.50
CA TYR A 93 -6.55 -18.20 -32.94
C TYR A 93 -7.22 -19.49 -33.34
N VAL A 94 -8.35 -19.39 -34.03
CA VAL A 94 -9.13 -20.55 -34.49
C VAL A 94 -9.43 -20.37 -35.97
N PRO A 95 -9.13 -21.37 -36.84
CA PRO A 95 -9.41 -21.29 -38.27
C PRO A 95 -10.92 -21.25 -38.56
N THR A 96 -11.30 -20.50 -39.57
CA THR A 96 -12.67 -20.47 -40.12
C THR A 96 -12.70 -21.16 -41.48
N TYR A 97 -13.84 -21.80 -41.80
CA TYR A 97 -14.01 -22.61 -43.00
C TYR A 97 -15.14 -22.05 -43.85
N ASP A 98 -15.00 -22.12 -45.14
CA ASP A 98 -16.07 -21.83 -46.09
C ASP A 98 -17.07 -23.02 -46.20
N ALA A 99 -18.14 -22.85 -46.96
CA ALA A 99 -19.14 -23.89 -47.19
C ALA A 99 -18.56 -25.16 -47.85
N GLY A 100 -17.40 -25.08 -48.48
CA GLY A 100 -16.67 -26.20 -49.07
C GLY A 100 -15.69 -26.90 -48.11
N GLY A 101 -15.60 -26.46 -46.87
CA GLY A 101 -14.67 -27.02 -45.87
C GLY A 101 -13.22 -26.56 -46.05
N LYS A 102 -12.95 -25.55 -46.88
CA LYS A 102 -11.63 -24.96 -47.04
C LYS A 102 -11.44 -23.78 -46.05
N ILE A 103 -10.24 -23.66 -45.51
CA ILE A 103 -9.92 -22.55 -44.64
C ILE A 103 -9.99 -21.23 -45.43
N ASN A 104 -10.86 -20.31 -45.00
CA ASN A 104 -11.04 -18.99 -45.62
C ASN A 104 -10.52 -17.84 -44.77
N GLY A 105 -10.13 -18.09 -43.52
CA GLY A 105 -9.62 -17.12 -42.59
C GLY A 105 -9.44 -17.68 -41.18
N LEU A 106 -9.48 -16.81 -40.21
CA LEU A 106 -9.45 -17.20 -38.80
C LEU A 106 -10.07 -16.12 -37.92
N ILE A 107 -10.45 -16.51 -36.73
CA ILE A 107 -10.89 -15.64 -35.66
C ILE A 107 -9.86 -15.59 -34.55
N PHE A 108 -9.80 -14.46 -33.88
CA PHE A 108 -8.85 -14.17 -32.82
C PHE A 108 -9.56 -13.59 -31.62
N ALA A 109 -9.16 -14.03 -30.43
CA ALA A 109 -9.39 -13.36 -29.18
C ALA A 109 -8.09 -13.26 -28.38
N GLY A 110 -7.81 -12.10 -27.80
CA GLY A 110 -6.56 -11.87 -27.08
C GLY A 110 -6.68 -10.81 -25.99
N ILE A 111 -5.79 -10.91 -25.01
CA ILE A 111 -5.67 -9.94 -23.92
C ILE A 111 -4.29 -9.32 -23.99
N SER A 112 -4.23 -7.99 -24.02
CA SER A 112 -2.94 -7.28 -23.94
C SER A 112 -2.32 -7.51 -22.58
N MET A 113 -1.07 -7.98 -22.57
CA MET A 113 -0.32 -8.14 -21.32
C MET A 113 0.14 -6.80 -20.74
N SER A 114 0.30 -5.78 -21.57
CA SER A 114 0.67 -4.44 -21.15
C SER A 114 -0.44 -3.79 -20.31
N ASP A 115 -1.69 -3.91 -20.72
CA ASP A 115 -2.83 -3.36 -19.98
C ASP A 115 -3.06 -4.10 -18.65
N ALA A 116 -2.96 -5.42 -18.65
CA ALA A 116 -3.05 -6.21 -17.42
C ALA A 116 -1.94 -5.86 -16.43
N MET A 117 -0.70 -5.73 -16.91
CA MET A 117 0.45 -5.35 -16.05
C MET A 117 0.34 -3.91 -15.53
N ARG A 118 -0.17 -2.97 -16.32
CA ARG A 118 -0.37 -1.58 -15.91
C ARG A 118 -1.39 -1.47 -14.77
N GLN A 119 -2.50 -2.21 -14.86
CA GLN A 119 -3.53 -2.20 -13.82
C GLN A 119 -3.01 -2.82 -12.51
N ILE A 120 -2.26 -3.93 -12.58
CA ILE A 120 -1.64 -4.56 -11.43
C ILE A 120 -0.60 -3.62 -10.79
N SER A 121 0.25 -2.97 -11.59
CA SER A 121 1.29 -2.09 -11.07
C SER A 121 0.74 -0.88 -10.31
N LEU A 122 -0.32 -0.26 -10.80
CA LEU A 122 -0.98 0.85 -10.11
C LEU A 122 -1.56 0.43 -8.74
N THR A 123 -2.19 -0.73 -8.68
CA THR A 123 -2.76 -1.27 -7.43
C THR A 123 -1.64 -1.59 -6.42
N VAL A 124 -0.54 -2.19 -6.88
CA VAL A 124 0.61 -2.51 -6.03
C VAL A 124 1.29 -1.23 -5.51
N ILE A 125 1.52 -0.24 -6.37
CA ILE A 125 2.12 1.03 -5.97
C ILE A 125 1.25 1.73 -4.92
N LEU A 126 -0.06 1.80 -5.13
CA LEU A 126 -0.99 2.46 -4.21
C LEU A 126 -1.03 1.76 -2.84
N SER A 127 -1.05 0.42 -2.83
CA SER A 127 -1.01 -0.34 -1.58
C SER A 127 0.34 -0.22 -0.84
N CYS A 128 1.46 -0.16 -1.56
CA CYS A 128 2.76 0.10 -0.96
C CYS A 128 2.82 1.50 -0.33
N LEU A 129 2.33 2.54 -1.02
CA LEU A 129 2.28 3.90 -0.48
C LEU A 129 1.39 3.99 0.78
N ALA A 130 0.22 3.34 0.77
CA ALA A 130 -0.65 3.26 1.93
C ALA A 130 0.05 2.56 3.12
N GLY A 131 0.76 1.46 2.88
CA GLY A 131 1.54 0.76 3.90
C GLY A 131 2.63 1.63 4.53
N VAL A 132 3.40 2.33 3.71
CA VAL A 132 4.44 3.27 4.18
C VAL A 132 3.83 4.41 5.01
N ALA A 133 2.72 4.98 4.56
CA ALA A 133 2.02 6.04 5.29
C ALA A 133 1.56 5.56 6.69
N LEU A 134 1.00 4.37 6.79
CA LEU A 134 0.59 3.79 8.08
C LEU A 134 1.78 3.55 9.02
N ILE A 135 2.93 3.11 8.50
CA ILE A 135 4.16 2.95 9.29
C ILE A 135 4.63 4.29 9.85
N ILE A 136 4.67 5.34 9.02
CA ILE A 136 5.08 6.68 9.45
C ILE A 136 4.15 7.21 10.54
N ILE A 137 2.84 7.08 10.37
CA ILE A 137 1.83 7.47 11.36
C ILE A 137 2.05 6.69 12.66
N GLY A 138 2.28 5.39 12.59
CA GLY A 138 2.57 4.54 13.76
C GLY A 138 3.81 5.01 14.52
N ILE A 139 4.90 5.30 13.82
CA ILE A 139 6.15 5.83 14.43
C ILE A 139 5.89 7.18 15.11
N MET A 140 5.14 8.08 14.47
CA MET A 140 4.79 9.39 15.06
C MET A 140 3.96 9.25 16.34
N ILE A 141 2.95 8.38 16.33
CA ILE A 141 2.11 8.12 17.50
C ILE A 141 2.94 7.55 18.66
N ILE A 142 3.76 6.52 18.38
CA ILE A 142 4.62 5.89 19.40
C ILE A 142 5.63 6.90 19.94
N GLY A 143 6.28 7.69 19.07
CA GLY A 143 7.23 8.72 19.47
C GLY A 143 6.59 9.80 20.35
N ALA A 144 5.41 10.26 20.01
CA ALA A 144 4.65 11.22 20.82
C ALA A 144 4.24 10.61 22.18
N TYR A 145 3.82 9.36 22.20
CA TYR A 145 3.48 8.63 23.43
C TYR A 145 4.71 8.51 24.34
N ILE A 146 5.85 8.02 23.84
CA ILE A 146 7.08 7.88 24.63
C ILE A 146 7.54 9.24 25.16
N LYS A 147 7.51 10.28 24.34
CA LYS A 147 7.89 11.63 24.76
C LYS A 147 7.03 12.13 25.92
N ARG A 148 5.72 11.87 25.87
CA ARG A 148 4.76 12.37 26.87
C ARG A 148 4.75 11.52 28.14
N VAL A 149 4.84 10.21 28.02
CA VAL A 149 4.66 9.27 29.15
C VAL A 149 5.98 8.93 29.84
N VAL A 150 7.10 8.92 29.09
CA VAL A 150 8.39 8.50 29.64
C VAL A 150 9.37 9.68 29.71
N SER A 151 9.65 10.33 28.58
CA SER A 151 10.75 11.32 28.53
C SER A 151 10.46 12.58 29.33
N ALA A 152 9.25 13.12 29.27
CA ALA A 152 8.91 14.35 29.97
C ALA A 152 8.89 14.18 31.51
N PRO A 153 8.35 13.10 32.09
CA PRO A 153 8.47 12.84 33.52
C PRO A 153 9.90 12.62 33.97
N LEU A 154 10.69 11.85 33.28
CA LEU A 154 12.10 11.62 33.62
C LEU A 154 12.92 12.90 33.57
N PHE A 155 12.68 13.74 32.58
CA PHE A 155 13.35 15.05 32.51
C PHE A 155 13.05 15.93 33.71
N ARG A 156 11.81 15.92 34.21
CA ARG A 156 11.43 16.66 35.45
C ARG A 156 12.16 16.11 36.68
N LEU A 157 12.28 14.78 36.81
CA LEU A 157 13.05 14.18 37.91
C LEU A 157 14.55 14.51 37.81
N THR A 158 15.09 14.59 36.60
CA THR A 158 16.49 14.99 36.38
C THR A 158 16.73 16.44 36.86
N ILE A 159 15.83 17.38 36.49
CA ILE A 159 15.92 18.76 36.97
C ILE A 159 15.85 18.80 38.49
N LEU A 160 14.92 18.06 39.10
CA LEU A 160 14.78 17.97 40.53
C LEU A 160 16.07 17.46 41.20
N ALA A 161 16.68 16.41 40.68
CA ALA A 161 17.95 15.90 41.18
C ALA A 161 19.08 16.90 41.06
N GLN A 162 19.17 17.66 39.96
CA GLN A 162 20.16 18.73 39.79
C GLN A 162 19.96 19.90 40.79
N THR A 163 18.71 20.25 41.06
CA THR A 163 18.40 21.30 42.03
C THR A 163 18.81 20.87 43.45
N LEU A 164 18.59 19.60 43.80
CA LEU A 164 19.06 19.00 45.04
C LEU A 164 20.58 18.97 45.16
N GLU A 165 21.29 18.65 44.07
CA GLU A 165 22.76 18.70 44.01
C GLU A 165 23.32 20.07 44.32
N GLN A 166 22.63 21.14 43.92
CA GLN A 166 22.96 22.54 44.25
C GLN A 166 22.62 22.94 45.68
N GLY A 167 22.06 22.02 46.48
CA GLY A 167 21.69 22.28 47.87
C GLY A 167 20.36 23.03 48.04
N ASP A 168 19.63 23.28 46.97
CA ASP A 168 18.31 23.92 47.06
C ASP A 168 17.24 22.88 47.38
N LEU A 169 16.85 22.82 48.65
CA LEU A 169 15.78 21.98 49.18
C LEU A 169 14.41 22.69 49.16
N GLY A 170 14.32 23.91 48.62
CA GLY A 170 13.10 24.71 48.60
C GLY A 170 12.61 25.11 50.00
N VAL A 171 13.49 25.20 50.98
CA VAL A 171 13.14 25.56 52.36
C VAL A 171 12.70 27.03 52.48
N ASN A 172 13.22 27.89 51.62
CA ASN A 172 12.98 29.34 51.64
C ASN A 172 11.88 29.83 50.69
N GLN A 173 11.32 28.97 49.89
CA GLN A 173 10.24 29.32 48.97
C GLN A 173 8.97 28.52 49.30
N HIS A 174 7.87 29.23 49.47
CA HIS A 174 6.53 28.63 49.66
C HIS A 174 6.03 27.82 48.40
N GLN A 175 6.91 27.56 47.47
CA GLN A 175 6.64 26.71 46.31
C GLN A 175 7.06 25.29 46.66
N THR A 176 6.05 24.43 46.85
CA THR A 176 6.23 22.99 46.93
C THR A 176 6.94 22.49 45.66
N MET A 177 8.24 22.13 45.80
CA MET A 177 9.01 21.42 44.77
C MET A 177 8.51 19.96 44.61
N ALA A 178 7.21 19.74 44.71
CA ALA A 178 6.63 18.44 44.50
C ALA A 178 6.46 18.20 43.01
N VAL A 179 7.29 17.37 42.40
CA VAL A 179 7.06 16.86 41.06
C VAL A 179 6.04 15.73 41.16
N ARG A 180 4.76 16.08 41.33
CA ARG A 180 3.70 15.09 41.25
C ARG A 180 3.62 14.53 39.81
N ILE A 181 4.25 13.38 39.62
CA ILE A 181 4.07 12.56 38.44
C ILE A 181 2.98 11.53 38.79
N ASP A 182 1.80 11.76 38.24
CA ASP A 182 0.65 10.88 38.46
C ASP A 182 0.74 9.71 37.43
N SER A 183 1.60 8.75 37.76
CA SER A 183 1.79 7.53 37.01
C SER A 183 1.72 6.31 37.95
N ASN A 184 1.12 5.22 37.47
CA ASN A 184 1.02 3.97 38.22
C ASN A 184 2.11 2.96 37.85
N ASP A 185 3.15 3.40 37.15
CA ASP A 185 4.31 2.62 36.75
C ASP A 185 5.55 2.88 37.64
N GLU A 186 6.70 2.37 37.21
CA GLU A 186 7.99 2.52 37.91
C GLU A 186 8.41 3.99 38.02
N ILE A 187 7.99 4.85 37.07
CA ILE A 187 8.27 6.29 37.10
C ILE A 187 7.48 6.97 38.21
N GLY A 188 6.22 6.56 38.42
CA GLY A 188 5.40 7.03 39.54
C GLY A 188 5.96 6.60 40.90
N VAL A 189 6.45 5.35 40.99
CA VAL A 189 7.10 4.85 42.22
C VAL A 189 8.38 5.64 42.50
N LEU A 190 9.20 5.90 41.47
CA LEU A 190 10.43 6.69 41.60
C LEU A 190 10.14 8.11 42.03
N SER A 191 9.12 8.78 41.48
CA SER A 191 8.70 10.13 41.85
C SER A 191 8.31 10.19 43.33
N LYS A 192 7.50 9.25 43.82
CA LYS A 192 7.10 9.17 45.25
C LYS A 192 8.29 8.95 46.17
N SER A 193 9.26 8.12 45.75
CA SER A 193 10.47 7.89 46.52
C SER A 193 11.34 9.16 46.65
N PHE A 194 11.45 9.91 45.55
CA PHE A 194 12.12 11.20 45.54
C PHE A 194 11.41 12.21 46.47
N ASP A 195 10.09 12.38 46.36
CA ASP A 195 9.30 13.28 47.19
C ASP A 195 9.45 12.95 48.69
N ASN A 196 9.40 11.65 49.03
CA ASN A 196 9.60 11.21 50.41
C ASN A 196 11.02 11.55 50.94
N THR A 197 12.04 11.32 50.10
CA THR A 197 13.44 11.60 50.46
C THR A 197 13.66 13.10 50.68
N ILE A 198 13.16 13.93 49.76
CA ILE A 198 13.25 15.39 49.89
C ILE A 198 12.53 15.90 51.16
N SER A 199 11.33 15.35 51.42
CA SER A 199 10.56 15.73 52.60
C SER A 199 11.31 15.39 53.90
N ARG A 200 11.93 14.21 53.97
CA ARG A 200 12.76 13.84 55.13
C ARG A 200 13.99 14.70 55.28
N LEU A 201 14.72 14.98 54.21
CA LEU A 201 15.88 15.88 54.24
C LEU A 201 15.49 17.29 54.68
N ARG A 202 14.38 17.79 54.18
CA ARG A 202 13.87 19.11 54.58
C ARG A 202 13.55 19.16 56.08
N ASN A 203 12.89 18.13 56.61
CA ASN A 203 12.58 18.07 58.05
C ASN A 203 13.86 18.03 58.88
N TYR A 204 14.87 17.23 58.51
CA TYR A 204 16.14 17.20 59.24
C TYR A 204 16.87 18.56 59.22
N ILE A 205 16.91 19.25 58.08
CA ILE A 205 17.52 20.56 57.98
C ILE A 205 16.75 21.59 58.86
N GLN A 206 15.41 21.51 58.87
CA GLN A 206 14.59 22.38 59.71
C GLN A 206 14.81 22.13 61.20
N GLU A 207 14.89 20.87 61.63
CA GLU A 207 15.20 20.49 63.00
C GLU A 207 16.58 21.02 63.43
N ILE A 208 17.61 20.81 62.57
CA ILE A 208 18.96 21.35 62.82
C ILE A 208 18.94 22.88 62.91
N SER A 209 18.23 23.54 62.01
CA SER A 209 18.11 25.00 61.98
C SER A 209 17.43 25.53 63.25
N ASN A 210 16.35 24.89 63.68
CA ASN A 210 15.65 25.28 64.91
C ASN A 210 16.52 25.07 66.13
N MET A 211 17.26 23.94 66.18
CA MET A 211 18.19 23.70 67.32
C MET A 211 19.34 24.68 67.37
N LEU A 212 19.97 25.01 66.23
CA LEU A 212 20.99 26.00 66.14
C LEU A 212 20.46 27.40 66.53
N GLY A 213 19.22 27.74 66.17
CA GLY A 213 18.54 28.97 66.63
C GLY A 213 18.35 29.02 68.13
N ALA A 214 17.85 27.95 68.77
CA ALA A 214 17.69 27.88 70.22
C ALA A 214 19.05 28.03 70.95
N ILE A 215 20.07 27.34 70.47
CA ILE A 215 21.43 27.49 71.04
C ILE A 215 21.94 28.95 70.90
N ALA A 216 21.71 29.60 69.75
CA ALA A 216 22.10 31.00 69.54
C ALA A 216 21.36 31.98 70.46
N GLU A 217 20.15 31.64 70.90
CA GLU A 217 19.32 32.35 71.85
C GLU A 217 19.69 32.05 73.34
N GLY A 218 20.62 31.13 73.59
CA GLY A 218 21.09 30.70 74.87
C GLY A 218 20.31 29.60 75.56
N ASP A 219 19.38 28.94 74.83
CA ASP A 219 18.66 27.76 75.29
C ASP A 219 19.46 26.50 75.02
N LEU A 220 20.16 25.98 76.05
CA LEU A 220 20.94 24.72 75.96
C LEU A 220 20.13 23.45 76.37
N THR A 221 18.84 23.59 76.59
CA THR A 221 17.96 22.49 77.04
C THR A 221 17.15 21.83 75.88
N ALA A 222 17.33 22.30 74.68
CA ALA A 222 16.63 21.77 73.54
C ALA A 222 17.00 20.27 73.28
N GLU A 223 16.03 19.36 73.47
CA GLU A 223 16.17 17.94 73.23
C GLU A 223 15.99 17.65 71.71
N ILE A 224 16.73 16.63 71.21
CA ILE A 224 16.68 16.15 69.83
C ILE A 224 15.49 15.25 69.61
#